data_183f0c4615cbc9d17ac149ae057204c8
#
_entry.id   183f0c4615cbc9d17ac149ae057204c8
#
_cell.length_a   1.000
_cell.length_b   1.000
_cell.length_c   1.000
_cell.angle_alpha   90.00
_cell.angle_beta   90.00
_cell.angle_gamma   90.00
#
_symmetry.space_group_name_H-M   'P 1'
#
loop_
_entity.id
_entity.type
_entity.pdbx_description
1 polymer ?
#
loop_
_entity_poly.entity_id
_entity_poly.type
_entity_poly.pdbx_seq_one_letter_code
_entity_poly.pdbx_strand_id
1 'polypeptide(L)'
;GCYADRIGMDGRVNFPGGARGLNPSEITIAELLKTQGYATGCFGKWHLGDDLSFMPLAQGFDEYAGIPYSNDMWSGKKRHPPLPYIKGNKAVAHISNGADQSLLCKAATDEAVDFIKRHKDSPFFLYVPHSYIHGPRFVRKELLDAAEGNITRAQIEEVDWSTGQILKALRDEGLAKKT
;
A
#
# COMPACT_ATOMS: atom_id res chain seq x y z
N GLY A 1 19.12 3.41 -4.64
CA GLY A 1 18.16 4.46 -4.29
C GLY A 1 18.69 5.85 -4.62
N CYS A 2 17.79 6.76 -4.88
CA CYS A 2 18.12 8.14 -5.20
C CYS A 2 17.09 9.11 -4.59
N TYR A 3 17.41 10.38 -4.56
CA TYR A 3 16.47 11.43 -4.16
C TYR A 3 15.41 11.65 -5.25
N ALA A 4 14.22 12.12 -4.85
CA ALA A 4 13.11 12.40 -5.75
C ALA A 4 13.47 13.38 -6.88
N ASP A 5 14.30 14.39 -6.61
CA ASP A 5 14.80 15.35 -7.60
C ASP A 5 15.52 14.68 -8.77
N ARG A 6 16.33 13.65 -8.46
CA ARG A 6 17.12 12.94 -9.48
C ARG A 6 16.26 12.20 -10.51
N ILE A 7 15.10 11.72 -10.09
CA ILE A 7 14.17 10.99 -10.95
C ILE A 7 13.02 11.87 -11.45
N GLY A 8 13.10 13.20 -11.26
CA GLY A 8 12.10 14.15 -11.72
C GLY A 8 10.75 14.06 -10.99
N MET A 9 10.74 13.52 -9.78
CA MET A 9 9.54 13.40 -8.93
C MET A 9 9.48 14.41 -7.79
N ASP A 10 10.30 15.46 -7.86
CA ASP A 10 10.32 16.56 -6.91
C ASP A 10 9.10 17.49 -7.05
N GLY A 11 8.76 18.16 -5.99
CA GLY A 11 7.90 19.35 -5.94
C GLY A 11 6.41 19.12 -6.18
N ARG A 12 5.96 17.98 -6.70
CA ARG A 12 4.53 17.68 -6.94
C ARG A 12 4.21 16.20 -6.74
N VAL A 13 3.05 15.93 -6.11
CA VAL A 13 2.46 14.59 -6.08
C VAL A 13 1.95 14.19 -7.47
N ASN A 14 1.96 12.89 -7.76
CA ASN A 14 1.34 12.36 -8.96
C ASN A 14 -0.18 12.36 -8.83
N PHE A 15 -0.86 12.90 -9.83
CA PHE A 15 -2.33 12.89 -9.92
C PHE A 15 -2.79 11.75 -10.83
N PRO A 16 -4.06 11.27 -10.65
CA PRO A 16 -4.62 10.24 -11.50
C PRO A 16 -4.51 10.57 -12.99
N GLY A 17 -4.06 9.59 -13.80
CA GLY A 17 -3.85 9.76 -15.24
C GLY A 17 -2.67 10.66 -15.62
N GLY A 18 -1.79 10.96 -14.68
CA GLY A 18 -0.59 11.76 -14.93
C GLY A 18 0.45 11.00 -15.75
N ALA A 19 1.18 11.73 -16.62
CA ALA A 19 2.25 11.15 -17.43
C ALA A 19 3.56 10.90 -16.65
N ARG A 20 3.57 11.13 -15.34
CA ARG A 20 4.76 11.02 -14.48
C ARG A 20 4.63 9.85 -13.54
N GLY A 21 5.74 9.13 -13.35
CA GLY A 21 5.84 8.03 -12.40
C GLY A 21 7.29 7.63 -12.17
N LEU A 22 7.49 6.62 -11.36
CA LEU A 22 8.81 6.04 -11.13
C LEU A 22 9.34 5.50 -12.45
N ASN A 23 10.47 6.05 -12.91
CA ASN A 23 11.05 5.68 -14.19
C ASN A 23 11.42 4.19 -14.17
N PRO A 24 10.95 3.38 -15.16
CA PRO A 24 11.27 1.96 -15.25
C PRO A 24 12.77 1.64 -15.40
N SER A 25 13.62 2.63 -15.69
CA SER A 25 15.08 2.44 -15.69
C SER A 25 15.73 2.53 -14.31
N GLU A 26 14.98 2.95 -13.28
CA GLU A 26 15.48 2.97 -11.90
C GLU A 26 15.40 1.58 -11.30
N ILE A 27 16.48 1.13 -10.67
CA ILE A 27 16.52 -0.17 -10.00
C ILE A 27 15.94 -0.04 -8.60
N THR A 28 14.83 -0.72 -8.35
CA THR A 28 14.18 -0.78 -7.05
C THR A 28 14.78 -1.86 -6.15
N ILE A 29 14.50 -1.77 -4.84
CA ILE A 29 14.85 -2.84 -3.89
C ILE A 29 14.15 -4.15 -4.28
N ALA A 30 12.89 -4.09 -4.72
CA ALA A 30 12.13 -5.27 -5.14
C ALA A 30 12.79 -5.97 -6.33
N GLU A 31 13.18 -5.23 -7.38
CA GLU A 31 13.90 -5.79 -8.53
C GLU A 31 15.21 -6.44 -8.11
N LEU A 32 16.00 -5.77 -7.27
CA LEU A 32 17.28 -6.30 -6.80
C LEU A 32 17.09 -7.60 -6.00
N LEU A 33 16.15 -7.63 -5.06
CA LEU A 33 15.89 -8.82 -4.24
C LEU A 33 15.31 -9.97 -5.06
N LYS A 34 14.50 -9.67 -6.07
CA LYS A 34 13.97 -10.65 -7.00
C LYS A 34 15.08 -11.41 -7.74
N THR A 35 16.21 -10.74 -8.11
CA THR A 35 17.39 -11.43 -8.68
C THR A 35 18.05 -12.40 -7.71
N GLN A 36 17.77 -12.29 -6.42
CA GLN A 36 18.25 -13.16 -5.36
C GLN A 36 17.22 -14.23 -4.95
N GLY A 37 16.14 -14.40 -5.72
CA GLY A 37 15.11 -15.39 -5.48
C GLY A 37 14.07 -15.03 -4.41
N TYR A 38 13.99 -13.76 -4.02
CA TYR A 38 12.94 -13.29 -3.12
C TYR A 38 11.60 -13.19 -3.82
N ALA A 39 10.54 -13.68 -3.18
CA ALA A 39 9.17 -13.28 -3.51
C ALA A 39 8.93 -11.85 -3.06
N THR A 40 8.23 -11.03 -3.86
CA THR A 40 8.11 -9.60 -3.58
C THR A 40 6.63 -9.15 -3.59
N GLY A 41 6.17 -8.55 -2.49
CA GLY A 41 4.80 -8.08 -2.32
C GLY A 41 4.72 -6.60 -1.92
N CYS A 42 3.76 -5.88 -2.51
CA CYS A 42 3.44 -4.50 -2.17
C CYS A 42 1.95 -4.38 -1.87
N PHE A 43 1.57 -4.03 -0.62
CA PHE A 43 0.18 -3.95 -0.20
C PHE A 43 -0.11 -2.62 0.48
N GLY A 44 -0.88 -1.74 -0.23
CA GLY A 44 -1.22 -0.41 0.26
C GLY A 44 -1.20 0.67 -0.82
N LYS A 45 -0.83 1.90 -0.46
CA LYS A 45 -0.79 3.06 -1.36
C LYS A 45 0.54 3.12 -2.12
N TRP A 46 0.48 3.07 -3.47
CA TRP A 46 1.68 3.19 -4.32
C TRP A 46 2.16 4.63 -4.50
N HIS A 47 1.39 5.48 -5.13
CA HIS A 47 1.60 6.92 -5.36
C HIS A 47 2.86 7.29 -6.18
N LEU A 48 3.37 6.38 -6.97
CA LEU A 48 4.54 6.60 -7.83
C LEU A 48 4.21 6.53 -9.33
N GLY A 49 2.97 6.88 -9.69
CA GLY A 49 2.42 6.82 -11.05
C GLY A 49 1.43 5.67 -11.21
N ASP A 50 0.39 5.89 -12.03
CA ASP A 50 -0.75 4.97 -12.22
C ASP A 50 -0.85 4.42 -13.64
N ASP A 51 0.04 4.81 -14.56
CA ASP A 51 0.26 4.07 -15.81
C ASP A 51 0.87 2.70 -15.50
N LEU A 52 0.52 1.68 -16.30
CA LEU A 52 0.97 0.30 -16.09
C LEU A 52 2.50 0.16 -16.03
N SER A 53 3.24 1.01 -16.74
CA SER A 53 4.70 1.04 -16.74
C SER A 53 5.30 1.53 -15.40
N PHE A 54 4.51 2.24 -14.59
CA PHE A 54 4.92 2.77 -13.29
C PHE A 54 4.37 1.98 -12.11
N MET A 55 3.42 1.06 -12.35
CA MET A 55 2.78 0.30 -11.29
C MET A 55 3.73 -0.71 -10.63
N PRO A 56 3.45 -1.18 -9.39
CA PRO A 56 4.35 -2.04 -8.63
C PRO A 56 4.85 -3.28 -9.37
N LEU A 57 4.01 -3.93 -10.20
CA LEU A 57 4.42 -5.10 -10.96
C LEU A 57 5.49 -4.81 -12.01
N ALA A 58 5.49 -3.58 -12.56
CA ALA A 58 6.53 -3.12 -13.49
C ALA A 58 7.80 -2.65 -12.75
N GLN A 59 7.75 -2.54 -11.42
CA GLN A 59 8.81 -2.04 -10.55
C GLN A 59 9.35 -3.15 -9.62
N GLY A 60 9.27 -4.41 -10.08
CA GLY A 60 9.89 -5.56 -9.42
C GLY A 60 9.04 -6.32 -8.42
N PHE A 61 7.82 -5.87 -8.12
CA PHE A 61 6.93 -6.64 -7.25
C PHE A 61 6.21 -7.76 -8.03
N ASP A 62 6.11 -8.95 -7.41
CA ASP A 62 5.34 -10.08 -7.95
C ASP A 62 3.86 -9.92 -7.69
N GLU A 63 3.52 -9.31 -6.54
CA GLU A 63 2.15 -9.12 -6.10
C GLU A 63 1.89 -7.67 -5.67
N TYR A 64 0.71 -7.18 -6.03
CA TYR A 64 0.24 -5.88 -5.60
C TYR A 64 -1.25 -5.92 -5.26
N ALA A 65 -1.61 -5.33 -4.11
CA ALA A 65 -2.99 -4.98 -3.80
C ALA A 65 -3.06 -3.64 -3.07
N GLY A 66 -3.89 -2.71 -3.57
CA GLY A 66 -3.98 -1.39 -2.96
C GLY A 66 -4.53 -0.30 -3.86
N ILE A 67 -4.22 0.94 -3.52
CA ILE A 67 -4.63 2.14 -4.26
C ILE A 67 -3.44 2.76 -4.99
N PRO A 68 -3.58 3.12 -6.30
CA PRO A 68 -2.44 3.56 -7.12
C PRO A 68 -1.96 4.97 -6.78
N TYR A 69 -2.80 5.78 -6.14
CA TYR A 69 -2.52 7.15 -5.71
C TYR A 69 -3.17 7.45 -4.36
N SER A 70 -3.12 8.70 -3.90
CA SER A 70 -3.59 9.05 -2.56
C SER A 70 -5.11 8.88 -2.39
N ASN A 71 -5.51 8.47 -1.20
CA ASN A 71 -6.90 8.26 -0.82
C ASN A 71 -7.78 9.53 -0.85
N ASP A 72 -7.18 10.72 -0.87
CA ASP A 72 -7.91 11.97 -1.05
C ASP A 72 -8.26 12.27 -2.53
N MET A 73 -7.68 11.52 -3.47
CA MET A 73 -7.94 11.61 -4.90
C MET A 73 -9.07 10.63 -5.30
N TRP A 74 -10.27 10.85 -4.79
CA TRP A 74 -11.44 10.01 -4.99
C TRP A 74 -12.67 10.82 -5.43
N SER A 75 -13.73 10.15 -5.89
CA SER A 75 -14.96 10.77 -6.40
C SER A 75 -15.74 11.60 -5.38
N GLY A 76 -15.48 11.44 -4.09
CA GLY A 76 -16.00 12.33 -3.05
C GLY A 76 -15.53 13.79 -3.19
N LYS A 77 -14.44 14.00 -3.91
CA LYS A 77 -14.02 15.31 -4.43
C LYS A 77 -14.31 15.32 -5.94
N LYS A 78 -15.33 16.01 -6.38
CA LYS A 78 -15.89 16.01 -7.76
C LYS A 78 -14.89 16.13 -8.93
N ARG A 79 -13.63 16.48 -8.66
CA ARG A 79 -12.56 16.65 -9.66
C ARG A 79 -11.73 15.39 -9.94
N HIS A 80 -11.93 14.32 -9.17
CA HIS A 80 -11.18 13.08 -9.31
C HIS A 80 -12.07 11.94 -9.80
N PRO A 81 -11.53 10.98 -10.54
CA PRO A 81 -12.23 9.75 -10.89
C PRO A 81 -12.51 8.91 -9.63
N PRO A 82 -13.36 7.86 -9.73
CA PRO A 82 -13.48 6.87 -8.67
C PRO A 82 -12.09 6.30 -8.33
N LEU A 83 -11.75 6.23 -7.04
CA LEU A 83 -10.48 5.67 -6.58
C LEU A 83 -10.52 4.14 -6.75
N PRO A 84 -9.71 3.54 -7.63
CA PRO A 84 -9.72 2.09 -7.81
C PRO A 84 -8.98 1.40 -6.66
N TYR A 85 -9.49 0.24 -6.23
CA TYR A 85 -8.72 -0.75 -5.51
C TYR A 85 -8.22 -1.79 -6.52
N ILE A 86 -6.91 -1.94 -6.60
CA ILE A 86 -6.23 -2.75 -7.62
C ILE A 86 -5.69 -4.03 -6.99
N LYS A 87 -5.83 -5.16 -7.69
CA LYS A 87 -5.06 -6.38 -7.45
C LYS A 87 -4.30 -6.76 -8.72
N GLY A 88 -2.99 -6.94 -8.58
CA GLY A 88 -2.12 -7.05 -9.75
C GLY A 88 -2.16 -5.75 -10.57
N ASN A 89 -2.62 -5.85 -11.80
CA ASN A 89 -2.81 -4.71 -12.71
C ASN A 89 -4.30 -4.44 -13.03
N LYS A 90 -5.24 -4.98 -12.23
CA LYS A 90 -6.68 -4.86 -12.50
C LYS A 90 -7.39 -4.16 -11.36
N ALA A 91 -8.22 -3.17 -11.68
CA ALA A 91 -9.18 -2.62 -10.73
C ALA A 91 -10.23 -3.70 -10.42
N VAL A 92 -10.32 -4.11 -9.16
CA VAL A 92 -11.26 -5.14 -8.68
C VAL A 92 -12.43 -4.52 -7.91
N ALA A 93 -12.27 -3.30 -7.44
CA ALA A 93 -13.30 -2.51 -6.76
C ALA A 93 -13.04 -1.02 -6.92
N HIS A 94 -14.00 -0.20 -6.51
CA HIS A 94 -13.85 1.26 -6.40
C HIS A 94 -14.19 1.72 -5.00
N ILE A 95 -13.37 2.58 -4.46
CA ILE A 95 -13.56 3.23 -3.17
C ILE A 95 -14.50 4.43 -3.38
N SER A 96 -15.76 4.29 -2.97
CA SER A 96 -16.84 5.21 -3.35
C SER A 96 -17.35 6.06 -2.17
N ASN A 97 -17.06 5.66 -0.94
CA ASN A 97 -17.56 6.30 0.26
C ASN A 97 -16.59 6.17 1.44
N GLY A 98 -16.91 6.79 2.58
CA GLY A 98 -16.06 6.76 3.78
C GLY A 98 -15.95 5.37 4.43
N ALA A 99 -16.96 4.51 4.28
CA ALA A 99 -16.91 3.15 4.80
C ALA A 99 -15.88 2.31 4.00
N ASP A 100 -15.86 2.45 2.67
CA ASP A 100 -14.84 1.80 1.84
C ASP A 100 -13.42 2.29 2.22
N GLN A 101 -13.27 3.61 2.40
CA GLN A 101 -12.00 4.23 2.83
C GLN A 101 -11.50 3.66 4.16
N SER A 102 -12.41 3.42 5.11
CA SER A 102 -12.08 2.93 6.45
C SER A 102 -11.53 1.50 6.46
N LEU A 103 -11.69 0.76 5.37
CA LEU A 103 -11.21 -0.61 5.24
C LEU A 103 -9.81 -0.73 4.61
N LEU A 104 -9.24 0.36 4.10
CA LEU A 104 -7.96 0.31 3.36
C LEU A 104 -6.79 -0.23 4.20
N CYS A 105 -6.68 0.18 5.46
CA CYS A 105 -5.63 -0.32 6.34
C CYS A 105 -5.79 -1.83 6.61
N LYS A 106 -7.02 -2.27 6.92
CA LYS A 106 -7.31 -3.68 7.14
C LYS A 106 -7.05 -4.51 5.88
N ALA A 107 -7.47 -4.03 4.71
CA ALA A 107 -7.26 -4.75 3.45
C ALA A 107 -5.77 -4.96 3.15
N ALA A 108 -4.93 -3.92 3.32
CA ALA A 108 -3.49 -4.05 3.16
C ALA A 108 -2.88 -5.04 4.17
N THR A 109 -3.40 -5.05 5.41
CA THR A 109 -2.95 -5.97 6.46
C THR A 109 -3.30 -7.42 6.12
N ASP A 110 -4.52 -7.67 5.67
CA ASP A 110 -4.99 -9.01 5.32
C ASP A 110 -4.15 -9.59 4.17
N GLU A 111 -3.89 -8.80 3.11
CA GLU A 111 -3.03 -9.20 1.98
C GLU A 111 -1.58 -9.47 2.44
N ALA A 112 -1.04 -8.63 3.34
CA ALA A 112 0.30 -8.81 3.88
C ALA A 112 0.43 -10.10 4.70
N VAL A 113 -0.54 -10.37 5.56
CA VAL A 113 -0.58 -11.60 6.38
C VAL A 113 -0.72 -12.85 5.51
N ASP A 114 -1.57 -12.79 4.48
CA ASP A 114 -1.73 -13.89 3.53
C ASP A 114 -0.45 -14.14 2.72
N PHE A 115 0.19 -13.08 2.26
CA PHE A 115 1.48 -13.16 1.57
C PHE A 115 2.56 -13.85 2.43
N ILE A 116 2.70 -13.48 3.71
CA ILE A 116 3.65 -14.11 4.64
C ILE A 116 3.39 -15.62 4.73
N LYS A 117 2.13 -16.03 4.89
CA LYS A 117 1.77 -17.45 5.00
C LYS A 117 2.08 -18.24 3.75
N ARG A 118 1.83 -17.66 2.57
CA ARG A 118 2.09 -18.33 1.28
C ARG A 118 3.58 -18.45 0.96
N HIS A 119 4.41 -17.52 1.46
CA HIS A 119 5.84 -17.45 1.16
C HIS A 119 6.75 -17.82 2.34
N LYS A 120 6.21 -18.45 3.39
CA LYS A 120 6.95 -18.77 4.63
C LYS A 120 8.18 -19.66 4.45
N ASP A 121 8.21 -20.45 3.39
CA ASP A 121 9.27 -21.42 3.10
C ASP A 121 10.33 -20.87 2.12
N SER A 122 10.23 -19.62 1.71
CA SER A 122 11.15 -18.94 0.81
C SER A 122 11.49 -17.53 1.30
N PRO A 123 12.62 -16.94 0.89
CA PRO A 123 12.89 -15.54 1.22
C PRO A 123 11.85 -14.63 0.56
N PHE A 124 11.43 -13.58 1.24
CA PHE A 124 10.50 -12.61 0.69
C PHE A 124 10.84 -11.17 1.10
N PHE A 125 10.37 -10.23 0.30
CA PHE A 125 10.36 -8.81 0.58
C PHE A 125 8.91 -8.30 0.56
N LEU A 126 8.49 -7.72 1.66
CA LEU A 126 7.14 -7.22 1.85
C LEU A 126 7.18 -5.72 2.15
N TYR A 127 6.53 -4.93 1.30
CA TYR A 127 6.35 -3.49 1.46
C TYR A 127 4.87 -3.17 1.73
N VAL A 128 4.58 -2.57 2.89
CA VAL A 128 3.21 -2.24 3.31
C VAL A 128 3.06 -0.73 3.51
N PRO A 129 2.90 0.04 2.43
CA PRO A 129 2.75 1.49 2.49
C PRO A 129 1.30 1.87 2.84
N HIS A 130 1.01 2.05 4.13
CA HIS A 130 -0.31 2.48 4.56
C HIS A 130 -0.70 3.84 3.98
N SER A 131 -1.99 4.02 3.66
CA SER A 131 -2.56 5.32 3.29
C SER A 131 -2.74 6.26 4.49
N TYR A 132 -2.66 5.72 5.69
CA TYR A 132 -2.77 6.46 6.96
C TYR A 132 -1.41 7.08 7.34
N ILE A 133 -1.40 8.19 8.01
CA ILE A 133 -2.49 9.01 8.56
C ILE A 133 -2.79 10.26 7.69
N HIS A 134 -2.82 10.09 6.39
CA HIS A 134 -3.13 11.17 5.44
C HIS A 134 -4.63 11.52 5.45
N GLY A 135 -4.97 12.78 5.26
CA GLY A 135 -6.36 13.22 5.10
C GLY A 135 -6.92 12.95 3.68
N PRO A 136 -8.24 12.81 3.50
CA PRO A 136 -9.29 12.79 4.54
C PRO A 136 -9.18 11.53 5.41
N ARG A 137 -9.55 11.68 6.67
CA ARG A 137 -9.37 10.63 7.65
C ARG A 137 -10.61 9.77 7.75
N PHE A 138 -10.43 8.49 7.55
CA PHE A 138 -11.44 7.46 7.74
C PHE A 138 -10.79 6.33 8.55
N VAL A 139 -11.56 5.68 9.39
CA VAL A 139 -11.12 4.58 10.23
C VAL A 139 -12.32 3.68 10.51
N ARG A 140 -12.11 2.43 10.80
CA ARG A 140 -13.18 1.50 11.17
C ARG A 140 -13.92 2.01 12.41
N LYS A 141 -15.25 1.89 12.39
CA LYS A 141 -16.13 2.46 13.41
C LYS A 141 -15.77 1.99 14.83
N GLU A 142 -15.49 0.71 14.98
CA GLU A 142 -15.13 0.12 16.28
C GLU A 142 -13.86 0.74 16.88
N LEU A 143 -12.89 1.12 16.06
CA LEU A 143 -11.67 1.79 16.52
C LEU A 143 -11.92 3.27 16.85
N LEU A 144 -12.80 3.94 16.08
CA LEU A 144 -13.21 5.30 16.37
C LEU A 144 -13.95 5.38 17.71
N ASP A 145 -14.83 4.43 17.95
CA ASP A 145 -15.59 4.33 19.21
C ASP A 145 -14.64 4.07 20.39
N ALA A 146 -13.67 3.14 20.23
CA ALA A 146 -12.67 2.85 21.26
C ALA A 146 -11.74 4.05 21.54
N ALA A 147 -11.49 4.89 20.54
CA ALA A 147 -10.72 6.12 20.67
C ALA A 147 -11.57 7.34 21.09
N GLU A 148 -12.81 7.12 21.57
CA GLU A 148 -13.71 8.17 22.03
C GLU A 148 -13.95 9.27 20.99
N GLY A 149 -14.03 8.89 19.70
CA GLY A 149 -14.22 9.81 18.58
C GLY A 149 -12.95 10.53 18.10
N ASN A 150 -11.80 10.31 18.73
CA ASN A 150 -10.53 10.89 18.29
C ASN A 150 -9.99 10.15 17.07
N ILE A 151 -10.30 10.63 15.88
CA ILE A 151 -9.97 9.98 14.63
C ILE A 151 -8.45 9.85 14.37
N THR A 152 -7.65 10.80 14.86
CA THR A 152 -6.19 10.72 14.70
C THR A 152 -5.62 9.59 15.55
N ARG A 153 -6.05 9.50 16.81
CA ARG A 153 -5.70 8.41 17.71
C ARG A 153 -6.13 7.07 17.12
N ALA A 154 -7.38 6.96 16.67
CA ALA A 154 -7.90 5.73 16.07
C ALA A 154 -7.11 5.26 14.85
N GLN A 155 -6.67 6.17 13.97
CA GLN A 155 -5.82 5.81 12.82
C GLN A 155 -4.43 5.34 13.22
N ILE A 156 -3.81 5.97 14.22
CA ILE A 156 -2.50 5.54 14.74
C ILE A 156 -2.62 4.14 15.36
N GLU A 157 -3.66 3.92 16.18
CA GLU A 157 -3.95 2.62 16.79
C GLU A 157 -4.26 1.54 15.73
N GLU A 158 -4.88 1.90 14.60
CA GLU A 158 -5.12 0.96 13.50
C GLU A 158 -3.83 0.57 12.77
N VAL A 159 -2.90 1.50 12.56
CA VAL A 159 -1.58 1.18 12.00
C VAL A 159 -0.76 0.31 12.96
N ASP A 160 -0.82 0.59 14.24
CA ASP A 160 -0.18 -0.25 15.29
C ASP A 160 -0.80 -1.66 15.30
N TRP A 161 -2.14 -1.75 15.27
CA TRP A 161 -2.85 -3.03 15.12
C TRP A 161 -2.38 -3.79 13.87
N SER A 162 -2.28 -3.14 12.72
CA SER A 162 -1.77 -3.74 11.47
C SER A 162 -0.37 -4.31 11.64
N THR A 163 0.53 -3.52 12.22
CA THR A 163 1.89 -3.95 12.56
C THR A 163 1.87 -5.16 13.47
N GLY A 164 1.01 -5.14 14.49
CA GLY A 164 0.81 -6.26 15.40
C GLY A 164 0.35 -7.55 14.72
N GLN A 165 -0.56 -7.46 13.73
CA GLN A 165 -1.01 -8.61 12.93
C GLN A 165 0.11 -9.20 12.06
N ILE A 166 0.89 -8.34 11.40
CA ILE A 166 2.04 -8.75 10.57
C ILE A 166 3.10 -9.44 11.45
N LEU A 167 3.48 -8.82 12.57
CA LEU A 167 4.43 -9.41 13.51
C LEU A 167 3.91 -10.73 14.13
N LYS A 168 2.60 -10.83 14.37
CA LYS A 168 1.97 -12.08 14.82
C LYS A 168 2.11 -13.17 13.76
N ALA A 169 1.80 -12.87 12.50
CA ALA A 169 1.96 -13.82 11.40
C ALA A 169 3.39 -14.33 11.29
N LEU A 170 4.39 -13.45 11.38
CA LEU A 170 5.81 -13.84 11.38
C LEU A 170 6.16 -14.77 12.56
N ARG A 171 5.60 -14.54 13.76
CA ARG A 171 5.80 -15.42 14.91
C ARG A 171 5.14 -16.76 14.73
N ASP A 172 3.89 -16.76 14.29
CA ASP A 172 3.07 -17.99 14.11
C ASP A 172 3.69 -18.93 13.05
N GLU A 173 4.31 -18.37 12.01
CA GLU A 173 5.00 -19.11 10.95
C GLU A 173 6.50 -19.38 11.27
N GLY A 174 6.97 -19.04 12.48
CA GLY A 174 8.36 -19.31 12.91
C GLY A 174 9.43 -18.43 12.24
N LEU A 175 9.04 -17.29 11.68
CA LEU A 175 9.91 -16.40 10.89
C LEU A 175 10.53 -15.26 11.71
N ALA A 176 10.05 -15.00 12.93
CA ALA A 176 10.41 -13.83 13.72
C ALA A 176 11.93 -13.65 14.03
N LYS A 177 12.73 -14.70 13.90
CA LYS A 177 14.20 -14.65 14.08
C LYS A 177 14.95 -14.51 12.74
N LYS A 178 14.24 -14.50 11.62
CA LYS A 178 14.83 -14.51 10.27
C LYS A 178 14.36 -13.31 9.43
N THR A 179 13.48 -12.48 10.00
CA THR A 179 12.88 -11.31 9.33
C THR A 179 13.26 -10.02 10.04
#